data_cfdeda11b8bfd166520313b81a5ca72a
#
_entry.id   cfdeda11b8bfd166520313b81a5ca72a
#
_cell.length_a   1.000
_cell.length_b   1.000
_cell.length_c   1.000
_cell.angle_alpha   90.00
_cell.angle_beta   90.00
_cell.angle_gamma   90.00
#
_symmetry.space_group_name_H-M   'P 1'
#
loop_
_entity.id
_entity.type
_entity.pdbx_description
1 polymer ?
#
loop_
_entity_poly.entity_id
_entity_poly.type
_entity_poly.pdbx_seq_one_letter_code
_entity_poly.pdbx_strand_id
1 'polypeptide(L)'
;MNQITTQYVTENGACYEQYVITDPAAKTSLTITPERGGMITGFTLDGDEYIWTRRPNFSECSRPRFGVPVLFPSCGNPDGGVHNFDGKAYPMETHGFADLCAWDVESVGPDGVTLALESTPLTKFLYPFDFTLLVNYNLEG
;
A
#
# COMPACT_ATOMS: atom_id res chain seq x y z
N MET A 1 10.23 -6.47 21.50
CA MET A 1 8.79 -6.11 21.37
C MET A 1 8.71 -4.90 20.48
N ASN A 2 7.96 -4.98 19.41
CA ASN A 2 7.81 -3.90 18.46
C ASN A 2 7.07 -2.71 19.09
N GLN A 3 7.47 -1.52 18.67
CA GLN A 3 6.78 -0.26 19.01
C GLN A 3 6.14 0.28 17.74
N ILE A 4 4.91 0.77 17.84
CA ILE A 4 4.21 1.38 16.72
C ILE A 4 3.91 2.83 17.06
N THR A 5 4.33 3.72 16.17
CA THR A 5 4.09 5.16 16.28
C THR A 5 3.53 5.70 15.00
N THR A 6 2.88 6.86 15.06
CA THR A 6 2.43 7.61 13.89
C THR A 6 3.31 8.83 13.66
N GLN A 7 3.48 9.15 12.40
CA GLN A 7 4.10 10.40 11.95
C GLN A 7 3.36 10.95 10.74
N TYR A 8 3.69 12.17 10.34
CA TYR A 8 3.09 12.82 9.18
C TYR A 8 4.16 13.27 8.21
N VAL A 9 3.92 13.05 6.93
CA VAL A 9 4.74 13.61 5.85
C VAL A 9 3.88 14.57 5.03
N THR A 10 4.40 15.78 4.81
CA THR A 10 3.73 16.80 4.00
C THR A 10 4.53 17.04 2.73
N GLU A 11 3.87 16.97 1.58
CA GLU A 11 4.47 17.22 0.29
C GLU A 11 3.44 17.88 -0.64
N ASN A 12 3.82 18.97 -1.29
CA ASN A 12 2.98 19.72 -2.23
C ASN A 12 1.59 20.08 -1.65
N GLY A 13 1.52 20.38 -0.34
CA GLY A 13 0.28 20.74 0.33
C GLY A 13 -0.60 19.54 0.74
N ALA A 14 -0.25 18.32 0.38
CA ALA A 14 -0.88 17.11 0.87
C ALA A 14 -0.16 16.58 2.13
N CYS A 15 -0.92 16.14 3.11
CA CYS A 15 -0.41 15.57 4.35
C CYS A 15 -0.85 14.11 4.45
N TYR A 16 0.11 13.22 4.65
CA TYR A 16 -0.12 11.77 4.75
C TYR A 16 0.25 11.28 6.15
N GLU A 17 -0.64 10.55 6.77
CA GLU A 17 -0.33 9.81 7.99
C GLU A 17 0.48 8.56 7.64
N GLN A 18 1.50 8.31 8.44
CA GLN A 18 2.36 7.13 8.31
C GLN A 18 2.43 6.39 9.63
N TYR A 19 2.43 5.07 9.56
CA TYR A 19 2.65 4.18 10.68
C TYR A 19 4.08 3.65 10.62
N VAL A 20 4.79 3.77 11.73
CA VAL A 20 6.17 3.29 11.86
C VAL A 20 6.21 2.19 12.90
N ILE A 21 6.55 0.97 12.44
CA ILE A 21 6.81 -0.18 13.30
C ILE A 21 8.31 -0.24 13.52
N THR A 22 8.75 -0.27 14.78
CA THR A 22 10.17 -0.30 15.14
C THR A 22 10.47 -1.50 16.02
N ASP A 23 11.50 -2.27 15.67
CA ASP A 23 12.14 -3.24 16.56
C ASP A 23 13.48 -2.67 17.04
N PRO A 24 13.55 -2.16 18.30
CA PRO A 24 14.81 -1.61 18.82
C PRO A 24 15.93 -2.63 18.99
N ALA A 25 15.59 -3.92 19.21
CA ALA A 25 16.58 -4.97 19.39
C ALA A 25 17.24 -5.36 18.06
N ALA A 26 16.45 -5.45 17.00
CA ALA A 26 16.95 -5.69 15.65
C ALA A 26 17.46 -4.41 14.97
N LYS A 27 17.22 -3.23 15.56
CA LYS A 27 17.49 -1.90 14.99
C LYS A 27 16.86 -1.71 13.61
N THR A 28 15.65 -2.20 13.45
CA THR A 28 14.87 -2.10 12.22
C THR A 28 13.68 -1.19 12.41
N SER A 29 13.26 -0.53 11.32
CA SER A 29 11.97 0.14 11.27
C SER A 29 11.31 -0.04 9.91
N LEU A 30 9.98 -0.11 9.92
CA LEU A 30 9.13 -0.23 8.75
C LEU A 30 8.14 0.92 8.72
N THR A 31 8.11 1.69 7.64
CA THR A 31 7.17 2.81 7.46
C THR A 31 6.10 2.42 6.44
N ILE A 32 4.85 2.61 6.81
CA ILE A 32 3.67 2.28 6.01
C ILE A 32 2.87 3.56 5.77
N THR A 33 2.39 3.78 4.54
CA THR A 33 1.55 4.93 4.20
C THR A 33 0.21 4.45 3.63
N PRO A 34 -0.85 4.37 4.47
CA PRO A 34 -2.15 3.82 4.06
C PRO A 34 -2.78 4.56 2.88
N GLU A 35 -2.85 5.89 2.94
CA GLU A 35 -3.46 6.71 1.88
C GLU A 35 -2.71 6.65 0.54
N ARG A 36 -1.47 6.17 0.55
CA ARG A 36 -0.65 6.05 -0.66
C ARG A 36 -0.52 4.59 -1.09
N GLY A 37 -1.65 3.97 -1.42
CA GLY A 37 -1.70 2.60 -1.93
C GLY A 37 -1.45 1.52 -0.86
N GLY A 38 -1.58 1.85 0.42
CA GLY A 38 -1.36 0.90 1.53
C GLY A 38 0.06 0.36 1.58
N MET A 39 1.05 1.04 1.00
CA MET A 39 2.36 0.49 0.74
C MET A 39 3.38 0.73 1.85
N ILE A 40 4.43 -0.09 1.86
CA ILE A 40 5.66 0.20 2.58
C ILE A 40 6.40 1.32 1.84
N THR A 41 6.70 2.39 2.55
CA THR A 41 7.42 3.56 2.03
C THR A 41 8.78 3.78 2.65
N GLY A 42 9.17 2.97 3.62
CA GLY A 42 10.50 2.99 4.23
C GLY A 42 10.80 1.69 4.96
N PHE A 43 12.05 1.27 4.91
CA PHE A 43 12.59 0.20 5.74
C PHE A 43 14.04 0.52 6.08
N THR A 44 14.34 0.65 7.37
CA THR A 44 15.71 0.90 7.84
C THR A 44 16.25 -0.29 8.61
N LEU A 45 17.55 -0.51 8.48
CA LEU A 45 18.34 -1.45 9.29
C LEU A 45 19.63 -0.75 9.71
N ASP A 46 19.92 -0.75 11.02
CA ASP A 46 21.08 -0.05 11.60
C ASP A 46 21.19 1.45 11.20
N GLY A 47 20.07 2.08 10.83
CA GLY A 47 20.00 3.48 10.41
C GLY A 47 20.10 3.71 8.90
N ASP A 48 20.41 2.68 8.13
CA ASP A 48 20.45 2.76 6.67
C ASP A 48 19.06 2.48 6.06
N GLU A 49 18.62 3.32 5.11
CA GLU A 49 17.34 3.17 4.42
C GLU A 49 17.51 2.27 3.18
N TYR A 50 16.66 1.24 3.06
CA TYR A 50 16.70 0.25 1.98
C TYR A 50 15.57 0.39 0.95
N ILE A 51 14.52 1.16 1.27
CA ILE A 51 13.41 1.37 0.34
C ILE A 51 13.60 2.69 -0.40
N TRP A 52 13.71 2.59 -1.73
CA TRP A 52 13.77 3.78 -2.56
C TRP A 52 12.40 4.45 -2.67
N THR A 53 12.32 5.67 -2.21
CA THR A 53 11.12 6.51 -2.34
C THR A 53 11.49 7.77 -3.11
N ARG A 54 10.99 7.87 -4.33
CA ARG A 54 11.27 9.01 -5.19
C ARG A 54 10.46 10.22 -4.75
N ARG A 55 11.16 11.24 -4.28
CA ARG A 55 10.59 12.57 -4.06
C ARG A 55 10.96 13.48 -5.23
N PRO A 56 10.09 14.36 -5.70
CA PRO A 56 8.86 14.87 -5.12
C PRO A 56 7.57 14.11 -5.54
N ASN A 57 7.65 12.96 -6.16
CA ASN A 57 6.49 12.27 -6.73
C ASN A 57 5.62 11.52 -5.71
N PHE A 58 5.89 11.67 -4.40
CA PHE A 58 5.13 11.01 -3.35
C PHE A 58 3.64 11.40 -3.36
N SER A 59 3.35 12.68 -3.61
CA SER A 59 1.99 13.25 -3.61
C SER A 59 1.32 13.25 -4.99
N GLU A 60 1.96 12.76 -6.04
CA GLU A 60 1.35 12.71 -7.36
C GLU A 60 0.22 11.68 -7.40
N CYS A 61 -0.91 12.05 -8.01
CA CYS A 61 -2.05 11.16 -8.24
C CYS A 61 -1.80 10.13 -9.35
N SER A 62 -0.56 9.81 -9.63
CA SER A 62 -0.13 8.80 -10.58
C SER A 62 0.24 7.50 -9.88
N ARG A 63 0.33 6.42 -10.64
CA ARG A 63 0.77 5.13 -10.11
C ARG A 63 2.15 5.27 -9.44
N PRO A 64 2.29 4.83 -8.19
CA PRO A 64 3.56 4.93 -7.47
C PRO A 64 4.62 4.07 -8.15
N ARG A 65 5.80 4.64 -8.34
CA ARG A 65 7.00 3.96 -8.85
C ARG A 65 8.11 3.98 -7.81
N PHE A 66 7.73 3.81 -6.56
CA PHE A 66 8.57 3.84 -5.37
C PHE A 66 7.95 2.97 -4.29
N GLY A 67 8.70 2.68 -3.22
CA GLY A 67 8.21 1.86 -2.11
C GLY A 67 7.98 0.40 -2.50
N VAL A 68 7.14 -0.27 -1.74
CA VAL A 68 6.69 -1.64 -2.02
C VAL A 68 5.17 -1.63 -2.17
N PRO A 69 4.64 -1.48 -3.40
CA PRO A 69 3.21 -1.39 -3.64
C PRO A 69 2.50 -2.73 -3.50
N VAL A 70 1.22 -2.68 -3.13
CA VAL A 70 0.32 -3.85 -3.15
C VAL A 70 -0.31 -3.95 -4.52
N LEU A 71 -0.10 -5.07 -5.21
CA LEU A 71 -0.60 -5.30 -6.55
C LEU A 71 -1.87 -6.17 -6.51
N PHE A 72 -3.03 -5.59 -6.88
CA PHE A 72 -4.31 -6.29 -6.90
C PHE A 72 -5.29 -5.57 -7.85
N PRO A 73 -6.16 -6.32 -8.59
CA PRO A 73 -6.32 -7.76 -8.61
C PRO A 73 -5.36 -8.48 -9.57
N SER A 74 -4.45 -7.79 -10.21
CA SER A 74 -3.46 -8.44 -11.09
C SER A 74 -2.03 -8.06 -10.74
N CYS A 75 -1.10 -8.95 -11.07
CA CYS A 75 0.33 -8.71 -11.01
C CYS A 75 0.88 -8.77 -12.44
N GLY A 76 1.29 -7.63 -12.98
CA GLY A 76 1.74 -7.50 -14.36
C GLY A 76 0.65 -6.97 -15.31
N ASN A 77 0.87 -7.16 -16.62
CA ASN A 77 -0.07 -6.73 -17.65
C ASN A 77 -1.04 -7.86 -17.98
N PRO A 78 -2.36 -7.64 -17.88
CA PRO A 78 -3.33 -8.57 -18.46
C PRO A 78 -3.26 -8.56 -19.98
N ASP A 79 -3.50 -9.72 -20.61
CA ASP A 79 -3.54 -9.85 -22.06
C ASP A 79 -4.63 -8.93 -22.64
N GLY A 80 -4.24 -8.09 -23.61
CA GLY A 80 -5.14 -7.12 -24.22
C GLY A 80 -5.65 -6.03 -23.30
N GLY A 81 -5.07 -5.87 -22.07
CA GLY A 81 -5.49 -4.86 -21.11
C GLY A 81 -6.88 -5.11 -20.50
N VAL A 82 -7.31 -6.37 -20.45
CA VAL A 82 -8.64 -6.75 -19.92
C VAL A 82 -8.56 -8.03 -19.09
N HIS A 83 -9.47 -8.14 -18.13
CA HIS A 83 -9.84 -9.42 -17.51
C HIS A 83 -11.23 -9.83 -18.01
N ASN A 84 -11.42 -11.11 -18.26
CA ASN A 84 -12.70 -11.66 -18.67
C ASN A 84 -13.34 -12.43 -17.53
N PHE A 85 -14.53 -12.02 -17.14
CA PHE A 85 -15.35 -12.67 -16.12
C PHE A 85 -16.73 -12.95 -16.70
N ASP A 86 -17.16 -14.20 -16.69
CA ASP A 86 -18.46 -14.66 -17.21
C ASP A 86 -18.76 -14.16 -18.63
N GLY A 87 -17.74 -14.19 -19.50
CA GLY A 87 -17.85 -13.76 -20.91
C GLY A 87 -17.87 -12.26 -21.14
N LYS A 88 -17.70 -11.46 -20.10
CA LYS A 88 -17.63 -9.99 -20.18
C LYS A 88 -16.20 -9.51 -19.91
N ALA A 89 -15.71 -8.62 -20.79
CA ALA A 89 -14.40 -8.00 -20.64
C ALA A 89 -14.47 -6.77 -19.71
N TYR A 90 -13.54 -6.70 -18.78
CA TYR A 90 -13.36 -5.58 -17.87
C TYR A 90 -11.97 -4.97 -18.10
N PRO A 91 -11.87 -3.66 -18.32
CA PRO A 91 -10.59 -3.00 -18.49
C PRO A 91 -9.73 -3.17 -17.23
N MET A 92 -8.47 -3.50 -17.41
CA MET A 92 -7.53 -3.67 -16.30
C MET A 92 -6.16 -3.15 -16.71
N GLU A 93 -5.68 -2.18 -15.96
CA GLU A 93 -4.33 -1.66 -16.14
C GLU A 93 -3.29 -2.63 -15.56
N THR A 94 -2.04 -2.40 -15.92
CA THR A 94 -0.89 -3.07 -15.30
C THR A 94 -0.98 -2.99 -13.79
N HIS A 95 -0.87 -4.13 -13.10
CA HIS A 95 -0.90 -4.26 -11.65
C HIS A 95 -2.25 -3.98 -10.97
N GLY A 96 -3.32 -3.77 -11.74
CA GLY A 96 -4.63 -3.51 -11.17
C GLY A 96 -4.79 -2.10 -10.63
N PHE A 97 -5.39 -1.94 -9.45
CA PHE A 97 -5.76 -0.63 -8.91
C PHE A 97 -5.48 -0.42 -7.42
N ALA A 98 -5.09 -1.44 -6.68
CA ALA A 98 -4.95 -1.35 -5.22
C ALA A 98 -3.87 -0.34 -4.79
N ASP A 99 -2.79 -0.23 -5.54
CA ASP A 99 -1.71 0.72 -5.34
C ASP A 99 -2.06 2.19 -5.66
N LEU A 100 -3.23 2.41 -6.27
CA LEU A 100 -3.80 3.74 -6.56
C LEU A 100 -4.86 4.17 -5.53
N CYS A 101 -5.31 3.25 -4.68
CA CYS A 101 -6.36 3.50 -3.70
C CYS A 101 -5.77 3.99 -2.37
N ALA A 102 -6.54 4.79 -1.64
CA ALA A 102 -6.32 4.97 -0.21
C ALA A 102 -6.87 3.75 0.53
N TRP A 103 -6.13 3.28 1.53
CA TRP A 103 -6.50 2.14 2.36
C TRP A 103 -6.89 2.60 3.76
N ASP A 104 -7.88 1.96 4.33
CA ASP A 104 -8.28 2.19 5.71
C ASP A 104 -7.36 1.42 6.68
N VAL A 105 -7.19 1.97 7.88
CA VAL A 105 -6.47 1.29 8.96
C VAL A 105 -7.47 0.46 9.75
N GLU A 106 -7.46 -0.85 9.56
CA GLU A 106 -8.35 -1.79 10.25
C GLU A 106 -7.96 -2.00 11.71
N SER A 107 -6.67 -2.17 11.97
CA SER A 107 -6.17 -2.34 13.33
C SER A 107 -4.70 -1.95 13.49
N VAL A 108 -4.36 -1.51 14.70
CA VAL A 108 -2.99 -1.26 15.16
C VAL A 108 -2.83 -1.95 16.50
N GLY A 109 -1.85 -2.82 16.63
CA GLY A 109 -1.65 -3.60 17.86
C GLY A 109 -0.32 -4.35 17.89
N PRO A 110 -0.15 -5.25 18.87
CA PRO A 110 1.10 -6.00 19.05
C PRO A 110 1.45 -6.87 17.83
N ASP A 111 0.45 -7.24 17.03
CA ASP A 111 0.61 -8.04 15.82
C ASP A 111 0.86 -7.20 14.55
N GLY A 112 1.12 -5.90 14.72
CA GLY A 112 1.45 -4.99 13.64
C GLY A 112 0.33 -4.02 13.26
N VAL A 113 0.37 -3.56 12.01
CA VAL A 113 -0.63 -2.67 11.40
C VAL A 113 -1.35 -3.44 10.30
N THR A 114 -2.68 -3.55 10.41
CA THR A 114 -3.52 -4.17 9.39
C THR A 114 -4.26 -3.08 8.63
N LEU A 115 -4.12 -3.10 7.32
CA LEU A 115 -4.84 -2.22 6.40
C LEU A 115 -5.92 -3.00 5.67
N ALA A 116 -7.01 -2.31 5.32
CA ALA A 116 -8.12 -2.84 4.56
C ALA A 116 -8.38 -2.01 3.28
N LEU A 117 -8.66 -2.71 2.19
CA LEU A 117 -9.23 -2.13 0.97
C LEU A 117 -10.51 -2.87 0.64
N GLU A 118 -11.62 -2.16 0.65
CA GLU A 118 -12.93 -2.73 0.32
C GLU A 118 -13.34 -2.40 -1.12
N SER A 119 -14.16 -3.29 -1.68
CA SER A 119 -14.80 -3.03 -2.97
C SER A 119 -15.75 -1.84 -2.88
N THR A 120 -15.78 -1.05 -3.94
CA THR A 120 -16.67 0.10 -4.08
C THR A 120 -17.45 -0.02 -5.39
N PRO A 121 -18.53 0.75 -5.60
CA PRO A 121 -19.17 0.81 -6.90
C PRO A 121 -18.19 1.14 -8.03
N LEU A 122 -17.15 1.94 -7.75
CA LEU A 122 -16.15 2.30 -8.74
C LEU A 122 -15.20 1.13 -9.08
N THR A 123 -14.73 0.39 -8.09
CA THR A 123 -13.86 -0.78 -8.33
C THR A 123 -14.59 -1.88 -9.09
N LYS A 124 -15.92 -1.99 -8.95
CA LYS A 124 -16.75 -2.98 -9.64
C LYS A 124 -16.83 -2.78 -11.17
N PHE A 125 -16.52 -1.60 -11.68
CA PHE A 125 -16.36 -1.38 -13.13
C PHE A 125 -15.12 -2.07 -13.70
N LEU A 126 -14.11 -2.31 -12.86
CA LEU A 126 -12.85 -2.95 -13.23
C LEU A 126 -12.79 -4.40 -12.77
N TYR A 127 -13.33 -4.69 -11.60
CA TYR A 127 -13.33 -5.99 -10.95
C TYR A 127 -14.70 -6.24 -10.31
N PRO A 128 -15.58 -7.06 -10.95
CA PRO A 128 -17.02 -7.08 -10.65
C PRO A 128 -17.41 -7.87 -9.39
N PHE A 129 -16.52 -8.02 -8.45
CA PHE A 129 -16.72 -8.78 -7.23
C PHE A 129 -16.72 -7.89 -5.99
N ASP A 130 -17.46 -8.30 -4.98
CA ASP A 130 -17.29 -7.79 -3.64
C ASP A 130 -16.05 -8.41 -3.02
N PHE A 131 -15.21 -7.60 -2.40
CA PHE A 131 -14.00 -8.04 -1.73
C PHE A 131 -13.67 -7.13 -0.54
N THR A 132 -13.00 -7.71 0.44
CA THR A 132 -12.21 -7.01 1.44
C THR A 132 -10.80 -7.59 1.39
N LEU A 133 -9.84 -6.78 0.97
CA LEU A 133 -8.43 -7.14 0.95
C LEU A 133 -7.77 -6.63 2.22
N LEU A 134 -7.22 -7.54 3.01
CA LEU A 134 -6.48 -7.21 4.24
C LEU A 134 -4.99 -7.46 4.03
N VAL A 135 -4.18 -6.51 4.46
CA VAL A 135 -2.72 -6.65 4.50
C VAL A 135 -2.24 -6.32 5.90
N ASN A 136 -1.56 -7.25 6.53
CA ASN A 136 -0.91 -7.02 7.83
C ASN A 136 0.59 -6.80 7.62
N TYR A 137 1.09 -5.74 8.22
CA TYR A 137 2.50 -5.40 8.26
C TYR A 137 3.03 -5.57 9.68
N ASN A 138 4.10 -6.35 9.80
CA ASN A 138 4.78 -6.60 11.08
C ASN A 138 6.29 -6.71 10.86
N LEU A 139 7.07 -6.56 11.92
CA LEU A 139 8.49 -6.86 11.96
C LEU A 139 8.71 -8.11 12.82
N GLU A 140 9.41 -9.08 12.25
CA GLU A 140 9.90 -10.25 12.97
C GLU A 140 11.44 -10.21 12.95
N GLY A 141 12.04 -10.10 14.15
CA GLY A 141 13.49 -9.99 14.36
C GLY A 141 14.25 -11.31 14.28
#